data_23fe65c61d2bf4a84ab0dcda7147ec1d
#
_entry.id   23fe65c61d2bf4a84ab0dcda7147ec1d
#
_cell.length_a   1.000
_cell.length_b   1.000
_cell.length_c   1.000
_cell.angle_alpha   90.00
_cell.angle_beta   90.00
_cell.angle_gamma   90.00
#
_symmetry.space_group_name_H-M   'P 1'
#
loop_
_entity.id
_entity.type
_entity.pdbx_description
1 polymer ?
#
loop_
_entity_poly.entity_id
_entity_poly.type
_entity_poly.pdbx_seq_one_letter_code
_entity_poly.pdbx_strand_id
1 'polypeptide(L)'
;MDIVARNLFRLLRNGAFGTQELMEPMSAYKWERLYQLALVHRVVNYAYQGLQNSRDQFFVNLPEKQKEAWLKAVGDTSKQMPAMEDEEDELLRADQFTNPVINHQLQNILDDEHSNTNTRQMLLMIIRVVRHILNEGMPICQLLELGIFMRQQGAQVDYNTLKGWISKLRLAPMSQLEGELLILLFGFQPEDVPFCSEKQDKKVAQIAEELLDFTNTRSHDWYFSQDDDSIFVHNSNSSAMFSHVRRSARYFRYYPSESVTNFFASFVHSLSHIEE
;
A
#
# COMPACT_ATOMS: atom_id res chain seq x y z
N MET A 1 14.99 -8.21 -5.02
CA MET A 1 14.07 -8.85 -4.02
C MET A 1 14.63 -10.18 -3.54
N ASP A 2 14.59 -10.44 -2.23
CA ASP A 2 14.98 -11.72 -1.62
C ASP A 2 13.88 -12.81 -1.79
N ILE A 3 14.16 -14.04 -1.34
CA ILE A 3 13.24 -15.18 -1.48
C ILE A 3 11.94 -14.98 -0.67
N VAL A 4 11.99 -14.28 0.46
CA VAL A 4 10.82 -14.01 1.32
C VAL A 4 9.86 -13.08 0.60
N ALA A 5 10.39 -11.99 0.03
CA ALA A 5 9.62 -11.04 -0.75
C ALA A 5 9.01 -11.68 -2.02
N ARG A 6 9.81 -12.47 -2.77
CA ARG A 6 9.28 -13.17 -3.95
C ARG A 6 8.14 -14.10 -3.59
N ASN A 7 8.28 -14.88 -2.53
CA ASN A 7 7.22 -15.77 -2.08
C ASN A 7 6.00 -15.04 -1.53
N LEU A 8 6.18 -13.90 -0.83
CA LEU A 8 5.05 -13.08 -0.42
C LEU A 8 4.21 -12.67 -1.64
N PHE A 9 4.84 -12.11 -2.68
CA PHE A 9 4.09 -11.69 -3.87
C PHE A 9 3.48 -12.86 -4.64
N ARG A 10 4.11 -14.04 -4.67
CA ARG A 10 3.48 -15.25 -5.22
C ARG A 10 2.22 -15.63 -4.44
N LEU A 11 2.27 -15.60 -3.10
CA LEU A 11 1.10 -15.86 -2.28
C LEU A 11 -0.01 -14.83 -2.54
N LEU A 12 0.35 -13.55 -2.64
CA LEU A 12 -0.63 -12.49 -2.92
C LEU A 12 -1.28 -12.68 -4.29
N ARG A 13 -0.49 -13.04 -5.32
CA ARG A 13 -1.03 -13.33 -6.65
C ARG A 13 -1.90 -14.58 -6.65
N ASN A 14 -1.47 -15.65 -5.98
CA ASN A 14 -2.26 -16.87 -5.84
C ASN A 14 -3.56 -16.64 -5.06
N GLY A 15 -3.53 -15.80 -4.02
CA GLY A 15 -4.70 -15.51 -3.20
C GLY A 15 -5.66 -14.49 -3.80
N ALA A 16 -5.14 -13.38 -4.32
CA ALA A 16 -5.97 -12.28 -4.81
C ALA A 16 -6.42 -12.45 -6.27
N PHE A 17 -5.58 -13.06 -7.11
CA PHE A 17 -5.83 -13.18 -8.55
C PHE A 17 -6.02 -14.63 -9.03
N GLY A 18 -5.96 -15.61 -8.12
CA GLY A 18 -6.17 -17.02 -8.44
C GLY A 18 -5.09 -17.64 -9.32
N THR A 19 -3.88 -17.06 -9.35
CA THR A 19 -2.74 -17.68 -10.04
C THR A 19 -2.29 -18.96 -9.34
N GLN A 20 -1.49 -19.78 -9.99
CA GLN A 20 -0.95 -21.03 -9.44
C GLN A 20 0.58 -21.02 -9.49
N GLU A 21 1.20 -19.97 -8.97
CA GLU A 21 2.64 -19.85 -8.94
C GLU A 21 3.25 -20.79 -7.90
N LEU A 22 4.39 -21.41 -8.26
CA LEU A 22 5.10 -22.32 -7.39
C LEU A 22 5.91 -21.53 -6.34
N MET A 23 5.80 -21.96 -5.09
CA MET A 23 6.56 -21.40 -3.98
C MET A 23 8.01 -21.91 -4.00
N GLU A 24 8.94 -21.02 -3.67
CA GLU A 24 10.33 -21.42 -3.44
C GLU A 24 10.47 -22.02 -2.03
N PRO A 25 11.33 -23.03 -1.82
CA PRO A 25 11.56 -23.62 -0.51
C PRO A 25 12.05 -22.59 0.50
N MET A 26 11.46 -22.58 1.70
CA MET A 26 11.85 -21.67 2.78
C MET A 26 12.06 -22.42 4.10
N SER A 27 13.03 -21.95 4.90
CA SER A 27 13.17 -22.38 6.30
C SER A 27 12.05 -21.82 7.18
N ALA A 28 11.84 -22.40 8.37
CA ALA A 28 10.87 -21.90 9.34
C ALA A 28 11.09 -20.41 9.67
N TYR A 29 12.34 -19.98 9.81
CA TYR A 29 12.70 -18.58 10.02
C TYR A 29 12.23 -17.65 8.88
N LYS A 30 12.38 -18.09 7.62
CA LYS A 30 11.91 -17.31 6.47
C LYS A 30 10.38 -17.26 6.38
N TRP A 31 9.71 -18.33 6.78
CA TRP A 31 8.24 -18.33 6.90
C TRP A 31 7.74 -17.36 7.96
N GLU A 32 8.44 -17.29 9.12
CA GLU A 32 8.11 -16.31 10.16
C GLU A 32 8.29 -14.89 9.63
N ARG A 33 9.43 -14.60 8.95
CA ARG A 33 9.66 -13.29 8.35
C ARG A 33 8.61 -12.93 7.29
N LEU A 34 8.15 -13.89 6.48
CA LEU A 34 7.08 -13.67 5.52
C LEU A 34 5.77 -13.32 6.22
N TYR A 35 5.45 -14.04 7.30
CA TYR A 35 4.26 -13.75 8.12
C TYR A 35 4.30 -12.33 8.69
N GLN A 36 5.43 -11.91 9.25
CA GLN A 36 5.59 -10.55 9.76
C GLN A 36 5.43 -9.50 8.65
N LEU A 37 5.99 -9.73 7.46
CA LEU A 37 5.75 -8.86 6.30
C LEU A 37 4.26 -8.77 5.93
N ALA A 38 3.55 -9.89 5.92
CA ALA A 38 2.14 -9.93 5.60
C ALA A 38 1.29 -9.13 6.60
N LEU A 39 1.65 -9.18 7.90
CA LEU A 39 1.00 -8.39 8.95
C LEU A 39 1.27 -6.90 8.77
N VAL A 40 2.54 -6.52 8.66
CA VAL A 40 2.98 -5.11 8.51
C VAL A 40 2.32 -4.44 7.32
N HIS A 41 2.22 -5.14 6.20
CA HIS A 41 1.60 -4.62 4.97
C HIS A 41 0.08 -4.84 4.91
N ARG A 42 -0.55 -5.34 5.98
CA ARG A 42 -2.00 -5.59 6.08
C ARG A 42 -2.56 -6.50 4.98
N VAL A 43 -1.75 -7.48 4.53
CA VAL A 43 -2.11 -8.40 3.43
C VAL A 43 -2.24 -9.85 3.88
N VAL A 44 -2.33 -10.09 5.20
CA VAL A 44 -2.36 -11.44 5.79
C VAL A 44 -3.50 -12.29 5.24
N ASN A 45 -4.68 -11.72 5.00
CA ASN A 45 -5.84 -12.42 4.47
C ASN A 45 -5.57 -12.97 3.05
N TYR A 46 -5.06 -12.13 2.16
CA TYR A 46 -4.73 -12.52 0.79
C TYR A 46 -3.56 -13.52 0.75
N ALA A 47 -2.53 -13.29 1.56
CA ALA A 47 -1.40 -14.22 1.66
C ALA A 47 -1.84 -15.57 2.21
N TYR A 48 -2.73 -15.62 3.21
CA TYR A 48 -3.30 -16.87 3.72
C TYR A 48 -4.17 -17.59 2.69
N GLN A 49 -4.99 -16.87 1.93
CA GLN A 49 -5.73 -17.47 0.82
C GLN A 49 -4.78 -18.07 -0.24
N GLY A 50 -3.69 -17.38 -0.54
CA GLY A 50 -2.63 -17.91 -1.40
C GLY A 50 -1.98 -19.18 -0.85
N LEU A 51 -1.75 -19.25 0.47
CA LEU A 51 -1.29 -20.48 1.13
C LEU A 51 -2.31 -21.62 0.97
N GLN A 52 -3.60 -21.35 1.13
CA GLN A 52 -4.65 -22.35 0.94
C GLN A 52 -4.66 -22.86 -0.50
N ASN A 53 -4.53 -21.98 -1.49
CA ASN A 53 -4.48 -22.32 -2.91
C ASN A 53 -3.18 -23.08 -3.30
N SER A 54 -2.15 -23.02 -2.47
CA SER A 54 -0.83 -23.66 -2.69
C SER A 54 -0.59 -24.91 -1.83
N ARG A 55 -1.60 -25.44 -1.15
CA ARG A 55 -1.47 -26.56 -0.18
C ARG A 55 -0.84 -27.81 -0.77
N ASP A 56 -1.12 -28.10 -2.02
CA ASP A 56 -0.65 -29.32 -2.70
C ASP A 56 0.79 -29.24 -3.16
N GLN A 57 1.44 -28.08 -2.97
CA GLN A 57 2.84 -27.89 -3.33
C GLN A 57 3.76 -28.51 -2.26
N PHE A 58 4.66 -29.37 -2.67
CA PHE A 58 5.57 -30.13 -1.80
C PHE A 58 6.36 -29.26 -0.80
N PHE A 59 6.70 -28.03 -1.18
CA PHE A 59 7.52 -27.13 -0.36
C PHE A 59 6.71 -26.22 0.59
N VAL A 60 5.37 -26.28 0.53
CA VAL A 60 4.52 -25.47 1.42
C VAL A 60 4.24 -26.27 2.68
N ASN A 61 5.22 -26.33 3.57
CA ASN A 61 5.10 -27.02 4.85
C ASN A 61 5.34 -26.04 6.00
N LEU A 62 4.24 -25.42 6.50
CA LEU A 62 4.30 -24.55 7.67
C LEU A 62 4.29 -25.37 8.97
N PRO A 63 5.13 -25.01 9.96
CA PRO A 63 4.99 -25.53 11.30
C PRO A 63 3.57 -25.27 11.87
N GLU A 64 3.02 -26.21 12.64
CA GLU A 64 1.65 -26.10 13.20
C GLU A 64 1.44 -24.79 13.98
N LYS A 65 2.42 -24.40 14.80
CA LYS A 65 2.38 -23.13 15.54
C LYS A 65 2.20 -21.91 14.64
N GLN A 66 2.83 -21.92 13.47
CA GLN A 66 2.67 -20.84 12.48
C GLN A 66 1.29 -20.90 11.81
N LYS A 67 0.76 -22.08 11.51
CA LYS A 67 -0.61 -22.21 10.97
C LYS A 67 -1.65 -21.61 11.91
N GLU A 68 -1.52 -21.86 13.22
CA GLU A 68 -2.39 -21.29 14.25
C GLU A 68 -2.27 -19.74 14.28
N ALA A 69 -1.05 -19.20 14.20
CA ALA A 69 -0.81 -17.76 14.15
C ALA A 69 -1.47 -17.11 12.93
N TRP A 70 -1.34 -17.71 11.75
CA TRP A 70 -2.00 -17.24 10.53
C TRP A 70 -3.52 -17.24 10.66
N LEU A 71 -4.11 -18.34 11.18
CA LEU A 71 -5.56 -18.45 11.38
C LEU A 71 -6.09 -17.39 12.36
N LYS A 72 -5.36 -17.16 13.46
CA LYS A 72 -5.71 -16.12 14.43
C LYS A 72 -5.66 -14.73 13.79
N ALA A 73 -4.60 -14.40 13.07
CA ALA A 73 -4.44 -13.11 12.43
C ALA A 73 -5.54 -12.84 11.38
N VAL A 74 -5.92 -13.85 10.59
CA VAL A 74 -7.04 -13.75 9.63
C VAL A 74 -8.37 -13.53 10.39
N GLY A 75 -8.60 -14.22 11.50
CA GLY A 75 -9.80 -14.02 12.32
C GLY A 75 -9.89 -12.64 12.93
N ASP A 76 -8.79 -12.10 13.41
CA ASP A 76 -8.70 -10.75 13.98
C ASP A 76 -8.86 -9.69 12.90
N THR A 77 -8.22 -9.84 11.75
CA THR A 77 -8.36 -8.91 10.60
C THR A 77 -9.79 -8.91 10.03
N SER A 78 -10.48 -10.05 10.02
CA SER A 78 -11.88 -10.11 9.58
C SER A 78 -12.82 -9.31 10.49
N LYS A 79 -12.45 -9.11 11.76
CA LYS A 79 -13.18 -8.27 12.72
C LYS A 79 -12.77 -6.80 12.63
N GLN A 80 -11.58 -6.55 12.10
CA GLN A 80 -10.96 -5.22 11.98
C GLN A 80 -10.93 -4.70 10.55
N MET A 81 -11.48 -5.46 9.55
CA MET A 81 -11.73 -4.82 8.27
C MET A 81 -12.92 -3.88 8.44
N PRO A 82 -12.69 -2.62 8.81
CA PRO A 82 -13.67 -1.61 8.54
C PRO A 82 -13.77 -1.57 7.02
N ALA A 83 -14.92 -1.69 6.51
CA ALA A 83 -15.26 -1.15 5.24
C ALA A 83 -14.68 0.27 5.18
N MET A 84 -13.70 0.55 4.31
CA MET A 84 -13.25 1.90 3.87
C MET A 84 -13.26 3.06 4.91
N GLU A 85 -13.39 2.76 6.21
CA GLU A 85 -13.72 3.71 7.30
C GLU A 85 -12.57 3.94 8.29
N ASP A 86 -11.34 3.47 8.02
CA ASP A 86 -10.15 3.89 8.79
C ASP A 86 -9.72 5.33 8.43
N GLU A 87 -10.70 6.20 8.23
CA GLU A 87 -10.52 7.60 7.88
C GLU A 87 -10.56 8.54 9.11
N GLU A 88 -10.21 8.04 10.29
CA GLU A 88 -9.98 8.92 11.43
C GLU A 88 -8.76 9.83 11.22
N ASP A 89 -7.76 9.38 10.47
CA ASP A 89 -6.62 10.24 10.11
C ASP A 89 -6.92 11.02 8.82
N GLU A 90 -7.20 12.29 8.97
CA GLU A 90 -7.46 13.24 7.86
C GLU A 90 -6.35 13.20 6.79
N LEU A 91 -5.11 12.87 7.20
CA LEU A 91 -3.98 12.78 6.28
C LEU A 91 -4.05 11.55 5.35
N LEU A 92 -4.87 10.56 5.63
CA LEU A 92 -5.02 9.33 4.84
C LEU A 92 -6.25 9.34 3.92
N ARG A 93 -7.15 10.30 4.08
CA ARG A 93 -8.38 10.40 3.29
C ARG A 93 -8.08 10.53 1.80
N ALA A 94 -8.81 9.76 0.99
CA ALA A 94 -8.69 9.76 -0.47
C ALA A 94 -9.51 10.86 -1.15
N ASP A 95 -10.49 11.42 -0.45
CA ASP A 95 -11.41 12.44 -0.98
C ASP A 95 -10.87 13.87 -0.83
N GLN A 96 -9.65 14.04 -0.30
CA GLN A 96 -9.06 15.36 -0.11
C GLN A 96 -7.54 15.38 -0.26
N PHE A 97 -7.02 16.57 -0.61
CA PHE A 97 -5.58 16.88 -0.63
C PHE A 97 -5.26 18.00 0.35
N THR A 98 -4.02 18.04 0.84
CA THR A 98 -3.53 19.13 1.69
C THR A 98 -3.28 20.42 0.89
N ASN A 99 -3.04 20.28 -0.42
CA ASN A 99 -2.93 21.43 -1.31
C ASN A 99 -4.31 21.98 -1.68
N PRO A 100 -4.67 23.22 -1.28
CA PRO A 100 -6.03 23.73 -1.46
C PRO A 100 -6.44 23.88 -2.92
N VAL A 101 -5.51 24.16 -3.84
CA VAL A 101 -5.80 24.28 -5.27
C VAL A 101 -6.14 22.93 -5.88
N ILE A 102 -5.35 21.89 -5.55
CA ILE A 102 -5.59 20.53 -6.03
C ILE A 102 -6.86 19.97 -5.38
N ASN A 103 -7.05 20.24 -4.09
CA ASN A 103 -8.27 19.83 -3.37
C ASN A 103 -9.53 20.40 -4.00
N HIS A 104 -9.55 21.70 -4.32
CA HIS A 104 -10.69 22.30 -5.02
C HIS A 104 -10.96 21.65 -6.38
N GLN A 105 -9.92 21.28 -7.12
CA GLN A 105 -10.07 20.55 -8.39
C GLN A 105 -10.63 19.15 -8.18
N LEU A 106 -10.22 18.46 -7.12
CA LEU A 106 -10.75 17.14 -6.75
C LEU A 106 -12.24 17.23 -6.40
N GLN A 107 -12.62 18.19 -5.54
CA GLN A 107 -14.03 18.37 -5.18
C GLN A 107 -14.91 18.60 -6.41
N ASN A 108 -14.48 19.44 -7.36
CA ASN A 108 -15.20 19.64 -8.62
C ASN A 108 -15.35 18.36 -9.47
N ILE A 109 -14.43 17.39 -9.34
CA ILE A 109 -14.55 16.07 -10.00
C ILE A 109 -15.54 15.19 -9.23
N LEU A 110 -15.50 15.22 -7.90
CA LEU A 110 -16.36 14.42 -7.04
C LEU A 110 -17.81 14.88 -7.06
N ASP A 111 -18.05 16.17 -7.23
CA ASP A 111 -19.39 16.79 -7.30
C ASP A 111 -20.07 16.58 -8.67
N ASP A 112 -19.35 16.10 -9.70
CA ASP A 112 -19.92 15.82 -11.00
C ASP A 112 -20.77 14.55 -10.98
N GLU A 113 -22.06 14.66 -10.79
CA GLU A 113 -23.02 13.56 -10.74
C GLU A 113 -23.09 12.73 -12.03
N HIS A 114 -22.66 13.29 -13.17
CA HIS A 114 -22.67 12.60 -14.48
C HIS A 114 -21.43 11.73 -14.72
N SER A 115 -20.45 11.80 -13.82
CA SER A 115 -19.22 11.02 -13.95
C SER A 115 -19.46 9.53 -13.69
N ASN A 116 -18.78 8.66 -14.43
CA ASN A 116 -18.84 7.22 -14.24
C ASN A 116 -18.34 6.83 -12.83
N THR A 117 -19.16 6.09 -12.09
CA THR A 117 -18.88 5.70 -10.69
C THR A 117 -17.60 4.88 -10.57
N ASN A 118 -17.35 3.91 -11.48
CA ASN A 118 -16.14 3.09 -11.43
C ASN A 118 -14.89 3.93 -11.77
N THR A 119 -15.01 4.93 -12.65
CA THR A 119 -13.91 5.85 -12.96
C THR A 119 -13.58 6.72 -11.75
N ARG A 120 -14.59 7.21 -11.03
CA ARG A 120 -14.41 7.97 -9.80
C ARG A 120 -13.79 7.12 -8.70
N GLN A 121 -14.28 5.90 -8.51
CA GLN A 121 -13.72 4.96 -7.54
C GLN A 121 -12.26 4.62 -7.85
N MET A 122 -11.93 4.39 -9.11
CA MET A 122 -10.54 4.17 -9.55
C MET A 122 -9.65 5.37 -9.20
N LEU A 123 -10.11 6.60 -9.44
CA LEU A 123 -9.38 7.81 -9.06
C LEU A 123 -9.14 7.87 -7.55
N LEU A 124 -10.17 7.61 -6.73
CA LEU A 124 -10.04 7.62 -5.27
C LEU A 124 -9.08 6.54 -4.77
N MET A 125 -9.04 5.36 -5.39
CA MET A 125 -8.07 4.31 -5.04
C MET A 125 -6.64 4.73 -5.37
N ILE A 126 -6.40 5.35 -6.53
CA ILE A 126 -5.09 5.95 -6.88
C ILE A 126 -4.70 7.00 -5.82
N ILE A 127 -5.60 7.92 -5.47
CA ILE A 127 -5.33 8.95 -4.46
C ILE A 127 -5.03 8.32 -3.10
N ARG A 128 -5.75 7.26 -2.70
CA ARG A 128 -5.49 6.53 -1.45
C ARG A 128 -4.06 6.00 -1.40
N VAL A 129 -3.60 5.34 -2.46
CA VAL A 129 -2.21 4.88 -2.55
C VAL A 129 -1.23 6.05 -2.38
N VAL A 130 -1.47 7.19 -3.05
CA VAL A 130 -0.66 8.42 -2.90
C VAL A 130 -0.63 8.89 -1.45
N ARG A 131 -1.77 8.98 -0.78
CA ARG A 131 -1.87 9.46 0.61
C ARG A 131 -1.08 8.55 1.57
N HIS A 132 -1.22 7.24 1.43
CA HIS A 132 -0.45 6.28 2.23
C HIS A 132 1.05 6.36 1.94
N ILE A 133 1.46 6.50 0.67
CA ILE A 133 2.88 6.70 0.31
C ILE A 133 3.46 7.92 1.02
N LEU A 134 2.74 9.03 1.03
CA LEU A 134 3.24 10.30 1.58
C LEU A 134 3.27 10.28 3.12
N ASN A 135 2.32 9.63 3.78
CA ASN A 135 2.15 9.71 5.23
C ASN A 135 2.75 8.52 5.99
N GLU A 136 2.52 7.29 5.54
CA GLU A 136 2.94 6.10 6.29
C GLU A 136 4.11 5.35 5.64
N GLY A 137 4.42 5.63 4.35
CA GLY A 137 5.15 4.68 3.53
C GLY A 137 4.19 3.57 3.13
N MET A 138 4.07 3.26 1.88
CA MET A 138 2.99 2.45 1.31
C MET A 138 2.90 1.04 1.91
N PRO A 139 1.87 0.69 2.69
CA PRO A 139 1.49 -0.71 2.88
C PRO A 139 1.04 -1.30 1.53
N ILE A 140 1.44 -2.54 1.25
CA ILE A 140 1.17 -3.20 -0.03
C ILE A 140 -0.34 -3.43 -0.25
N CYS A 141 -1.15 -3.43 0.82
CA CYS A 141 -2.60 -3.68 0.73
C CYS A 141 -3.32 -2.68 -0.18
N GLN A 142 -3.04 -1.38 -0.10
CA GLN A 142 -3.71 -0.38 -0.94
C GLN A 142 -3.40 -0.59 -2.43
N LEU A 143 -2.14 -0.93 -2.73
CA LEU A 143 -1.75 -1.25 -4.11
C LEU A 143 -2.39 -2.56 -4.59
N LEU A 144 -2.47 -3.57 -3.72
CA LEU A 144 -3.14 -4.84 -4.02
C LEU A 144 -4.63 -4.64 -4.28
N GLU A 145 -5.31 -3.83 -3.45
CA GLU A 145 -6.73 -3.49 -3.61
C GLU A 145 -6.99 -2.75 -4.94
N LEU A 146 -6.11 -1.81 -5.30
CA LEU A 146 -6.15 -1.16 -6.61
C LEU A 146 -6.07 -2.20 -7.74
N GLY A 147 -5.13 -3.16 -7.64
CA GLY A 147 -5.00 -4.24 -8.61
C GLY A 147 -6.23 -5.15 -8.67
N ILE A 148 -6.82 -5.49 -7.53
CA ILE A 148 -8.07 -6.29 -7.46
C ILE A 148 -9.21 -5.55 -8.15
N PHE A 149 -9.39 -4.27 -7.84
CA PHE A 149 -10.41 -3.44 -8.49
C PHE A 149 -10.23 -3.41 -10.00
N MET A 150 -9.01 -3.23 -10.47
CA MET A 150 -8.71 -3.22 -11.92
C MET A 150 -9.07 -4.55 -12.59
N ARG A 151 -8.81 -5.69 -11.96
CA ARG A 151 -9.19 -7.01 -12.49
C ARG A 151 -10.70 -7.23 -12.50
N GLN A 152 -11.43 -6.70 -11.53
CA GLN A 152 -12.87 -6.92 -11.36
C GLN A 152 -13.72 -5.88 -12.13
N GLN A 153 -13.34 -4.61 -12.10
CA GLN A 153 -14.12 -3.48 -12.55
C GLN A 153 -13.43 -2.66 -13.66
N GLY A 154 -12.17 -2.96 -13.98
CA GLY A 154 -11.36 -2.17 -14.91
C GLY A 154 -12.00 -1.99 -16.29
N ALA A 155 -12.73 -2.99 -16.79
CA ALA A 155 -13.45 -2.88 -18.06
C ALA A 155 -14.58 -1.83 -18.05
N GLN A 156 -15.05 -1.41 -16.88
CA GLN A 156 -16.12 -0.41 -16.70
C GLN A 156 -15.58 1.00 -16.48
N VAL A 157 -14.26 1.16 -16.38
CA VAL A 157 -13.58 2.44 -16.17
C VAL A 157 -13.41 3.18 -17.48
N ASP A 158 -13.80 4.45 -17.52
CA ASP A 158 -13.46 5.35 -18.62
C ASP A 158 -12.03 5.89 -18.44
N TYR A 159 -11.07 5.20 -19.02
CA TYR A 159 -9.65 5.57 -18.90
C TYR A 159 -9.30 6.89 -19.59
N ASN A 160 -10.08 7.38 -20.55
CA ASN A 160 -9.85 8.68 -21.16
C ASN A 160 -10.19 9.79 -20.17
N THR A 161 -11.34 9.70 -19.53
CA THR A 161 -11.76 10.61 -18.46
C THR A 161 -10.78 10.51 -17.28
N LEU A 162 -10.39 9.30 -16.84
CA LEU A 162 -9.42 9.10 -15.76
C LEU A 162 -8.08 9.78 -16.04
N LYS A 163 -7.51 9.61 -17.22
CA LYS A 163 -6.27 10.29 -17.66
C LYS A 163 -6.39 11.81 -17.60
N GLY A 164 -7.53 12.34 -18.00
CA GLY A 164 -7.83 13.77 -17.89
C GLY A 164 -7.81 14.25 -16.44
N TRP A 165 -8.44 13.51 -15.53
CA TRP A 165 -8.44 13.83 -14.10
C TRP A 165 -7.05 13.70 -13.45
N ILE A 166 -6.32 12.61 -13.76
CA ILE A 166 -4.92 12.40 -13.32
C ILE A 166 -4.05 13.59 -13.75
N SER A 167 -4.20 14.07 -14.98
CA SER A 167 -3.45 15.23 -15.47
C SER A 167 -3.85 16.52 -14.76
N LYS A 168 -5.16 16.77 -14.59
CA LYS A 168 -5.70 17.94 -13.90
C LYS A 168 -5.23 18.02 -12.45
N LEU A 169 -5.21 16.88 -11.75
CA LEU A 169 -4.76 16.77 -10.36
C LEU A 169 -3.22 16.66 -10.22
N ARG A 170 -2.47 16.70 -11.32
CA ARG A 170 -1.01 16.56 -11.36
C ARG A 170 -0.51 15.22 -10.79
N LEU A 171 -1.32 14.18 -10.86
CA LEU A 171 -1.02 12.84 -10.34
C LEU A 171 -0.21 11.96 -11.31
N ALA A 172 0.02 12.39 -12.56
CA ALA A 172 0.60 11.55 -13.59
C ALA A 172 1.91 10.83 -13.20
N PRO A 173 2.89 11.44 -12.50
CA PRO A 173 4.08 10.70 -12.09
C PRO A 173 3.82 9.68 -10.97
N MET A 174 2.86 9.95 -10.06
CA MET A 174 2.50 9.01 -9.00
C MET A 174 1.72 7.83 -9.55
N SER A 175 0.70 8.07 -10.37
CA SER A 175 -0.06 7.00 -11.01
C SER A 175 0.82 6.13 -11.93
N GLN A 176 1.82 6.72 -12.60
CA GLN A 176 2.85 5.99 -13.33
C GLN A 176 3.62 5.04 -12.40
N LEU A 177 4.09 5.53 -11.25
CA LEU A 177 4.79 4.72 -10.25
C LEU A 177 3.90 3.56 -9.75
N GLU A 178 2.64 3.82 -9.43
CA GLU A 178 1.69 2.82 -8.97
C GLU A 178 1.46 1.73 -10.02
N GLY A 179 1.25 2.11 -11.27
CA GLY A 179 1.06 1.15 -12.35
C GLY A 179 2.31 0.30 -12.61
N GLU A 180 3.49 0.89 -12.57
CA GLU A 180 4.74 0.13 -12.71
C GLU A 180 4.98 -0.82 -11.52
N LEU A 181 4.55 -0.45 -10.31
CA LEU A 181 4.56 -1.35 -9.16
C LEU A 181 3.55 -2.49 -9.31
N LEU A 182 2.36 -2.25 -9.87
CA LEU A 182 1.40 -3.31 -10.19
C LEU A 182 1.98 -4.31 -11.20
N ILE A 183 2.66 -3.82 -12.23
CA ILE A 183 3.35 -4.67 -13.21
C ILE A 183 4.46 -5.50 -12.53
N LEU A 184 5.33 -4.83 -11.77
CA LEU A 184 6.49 -5.47 -11.17
C LEU A 184 6.14 -6.48 -10.07
N LEU A 185 5.18 -6.13 -9.20
CA LEU A 185 4.87 -6.89 -7.98
C LEU A 185 3.73 -7.89 -8.17
N PHE A 186 2.74 -7.53 -8.98
CA PHE A 186 1.52 -8.33 -9.13
C PHE A 186 1.33 -8.93 -10.52
N GLY A 187 2.30 -8.76 -11.44
CA GLY A 187 2.30 -9.43 -12.73
C GLY A 187 1.25 -8.90 -13.71
N PHE A 188 0.83 -7.65 -13.55
CA PHE A 188 0.01 -6.95 -14.55
C PHE A 188 0.82 -6.77 -15.84
N GLN A 189 0.13 -6.82 -16.97
CA GLN A 189 0.76 -6.46 -18.24
C GLN A 189 0.61 -4.95 -18.47
N PRO A 190 1.46 -4.31 -19.28
CA PRO A 190 1.33 -2.89 -19.60
C PRO A 190 -0.06 -2.51 -20.13
N GLU A 191 -0.70 -3.40 -20.87
CA GLU A 191 -2.04 -3.23 -21.43
C GLU A 191 -3.14 -3.23 -20.35
N ASP A 192 -2.89 -3.92 -19.23
CA ASP A 192 -3.80 -3.96 -18.07
C ASP A 192 -3.81 -2.63 -17.29
N VAL A 193 -2.82 -1.74 -17.53
CA VAL A 193 -2.63 -0.47 -16.80
C VAL A 193 -2.68 0.72 -17.77
N PRO A 194 -3.83 1.00 -18.39
CA PRO A 194 -3.93 1.97 -19.50
C PRO A 194 -3.62 3.42 -19.10
N PHE A 195 -3.61 3.76 -17.82
CA PHE A 195 -3.27 5.09 -17.31
C PHE A 195 -1.76 5.34 -17.20
N CYS A 196 -0.93 4.30 -17.40
CA CYS A 196 0.52 4.41 -17.46
C CYS A 196 1.01 4.73 -18.89
N SER A 197 2.15 5.38 -18.97
CA SER A 197 2.89 5.54 -20.22
C SER A 197 3.85 4.36 -20.44
N GLU A 198 4.32 4.16 -21.67
CA GLU A 198 5.30 3.12 -21.99
C GLU A 198 6.70 3.38 -21.38
N LYS A 199 6.94 4.57 -20.87
CA LYS A 199 8.22 4.92 -20.22
C LYS A 199 8.31 4.31 -18.83
N GLN A 200 9.21 3.35 -18.64
CA GLN A 200 9.49 2.77 -17.33
C GLN A 200 10.46 3.66 -16.52
N ASP A 201 10.14 3.88 -15.24
CA ASP A 201 11.09 4.51 -14.32
C ASP A 201 12.07 3.46 -13.77
N LYS A 202 13.35 3.64 -14.09
CA LYS A 202 14.44 2.75 -13.63
C LYS A 202 14.53 2.60 -12.10
N LYS A 203 13.89 3.47 -11.33
CA LYS A 203 13.92 3.46 -9.86
C LYS A 203 12.80 2.62 -9.23
N VAL A 204 11.83 2.14 -10.00
CA VAL A 204 10.71 1.38 -9.47
C VAL A 204 11.16 0.12 -8.72
N ALA A 205 12.13 -0.62 -9.27
CA ALA A 205 12.68 -1.79 -8.59
C ALA A 205 13.32 -1.44 -7.23
N GLN A 206 14.03 -0.31 -7.14
CA GLN A 206 14.59 0.17 -5.88
C GLN A 206 13.49 0.58 -4.90
N ILE A 207 12.46 1.31 -5.37
CA ILE A 207 11.31 1.68 -4.53
C ILE A 207 10.59 0.43 -4.02
N ALA A 208 10.39 -0.57 -4.86
CA ALA A 208 9.77 -1.84 -4.47
C ALA A 208 10.58 -2.57 -3.36
N GLU A 209 11.90 -2.55 -3.43
CA GLU A 209 12.75 -3.12 -2.37
C GLU A 209 12.66 -2.32 -1.07
N GLU A 210 12.64 -1.00 -1.16
CA GLU A 210 12.50 -0.11 -0.01
C GLU A 210 11.13 -0.23 0.69
N LEU A 211 10.06 -0.54 -0.05
CA LEU A 211 8.73 -0.82 0.53
C LEU A 211 8.71 -2.08 1.39
N LEU A 212 9.60 -3.02 1.12
CA LEU A 212 9.74 -4.28 1.85
C LEU A 212 10.74 -4.20 3.02
N ASP A 213 11.40 -3.05 3.18
CA ASP A 213 12.34 -2.86 4.29
C ASP A 213 11.59 -2.50 5.57
N PHE A 214 11.58 -3.43 6.52
CA PHE A 214 10.96 -3.27 7.84
C PHE A 214 11.45 -2.04 8.61
N THR A 215 12.69 -1.63 8.39
CA THR A 215 13.30 -0.51 9.14
C THR A 215 12.68 0.84 8.79
N ASN A 216 11.91 0.88 7.70
CA ASN A 216 11.30 2.11 7.19
C ASN A 216 9.78 2.20 7.48
N THR A 217 9.15 1.18 8.05
CA THR A 217 7.71 1.15 8.30
C THR A 217 7.40 1.47 9.77
N ARG A 218 6.46 2.38 10.04
CA ARG A 218 5.99 2.78 11.38
C ARG A 218 5.48 1.59 12.22
N SER A 219 5.05 0.53 11.60
CA SER A 219 4.56 -0.69 12.24
C SER A 219 5.63 -1.49 12.97
N HIS A 220 6.93 -1.20 12.75
CA HIS A 220 8.00 -1.82 13.50
C HIS A 220 7.90 -1.53 15.01
N ASP A 221 7.42 -0.35 15.39
CA ASP A 221 7.30 0.07 16.79
C ASP A 221 6.13 -0.60 17.52
N TRP A 222 5.14 -1.12 16.79
CA TRP A 222 3.90 -1.67 17.35
C TRP A 222 4.02 -3.15 17.74
N TYR A 223 4.82 -3.95 17.02
CA TYR A 223 4.91 -5.39 17.23
C TYR A 223 5.93 -5.81 18.29
N PHE A 224 6.89 -4.97 18.63
CA PHE A 224 7.87 -5.25 19.68
C PHE A 224 7.40 -4.89 21.09
N SER A 225 6.25 -4.25 21.26
CA SER A 225 5.72 -3.88 22.58
C SER A 225 4.83 -4.94 23.23
N GLN A 226 4.69 -6.14 22.65
CA GLN A 226 3.87 -7.22 23.21
C GLN A 226 4.64 -8.26 24.04
N ASP A 227 5.94 -8.14 24.19
CA ASP A 227 6.69 -8.91 25.18
C ASP A 227 6.83 -8.10 26.49
N ASP A 228 6.23 -8.65 27.56
CA ASP A 228 6.05 -8.03 28.89
C ASP A 228 7.35 -7.65 29.65
N ASP A 229 8.52 -7.66 29.00
CA ASP A 229 9.81 -7.40 29.64
C ASP A 229 10.73 -6.43 28.87
N SER A 230 10.26 -5.67 27.89
CA SER A 230 11.11 -4.72 27.18
C SER A 230 10.95 -3.29 27.66
N ILE A 231 12.03 -2.78 28.23
CA ILE A 231 12.36 -1.40 28.55
C ILE A 231 11.76 -0.45 27.49
N PHE A 232 10.91 0.47 27.94
CA PHE A 232 10.34 1.56 27.15
C PHE A 232 11.42 2.30 26.35
N VAL A 233 11.56 2.00 25.08
CA VAL A 233 12.28 2.87 24.14
C VAL A 233 11.28 3.92 23.69
N HIS A 234 11.28 5.06 24.35
CA HIS A 234 10.63 6.25 23.82
C HIS A 234 11.26 6.58 22.47
N ASN A 235 10.58 6.25 21.38
CA ASN A 235 10.91 6.84 20.10
C ASN A 235 10.72 8.35 20.22
N SER A 236 11.84 9.07 20.20
CA SER A 236 11.79 10.53 20.29
C SER A 236 11.02 11.09 19.08
N ASN A 237 10.15 12.07 19.32
CA ASN A 237 9.41 12.80 18.27
C ASN A 237 10.32 13.26 17.10
N SER A 238 11.62 13.41 17.36
CA SER A 238 12.64 13.69 16.35
C SER A 238 12.81 12.58 15.32
N SER A 239 12.75 11.29 15.68
CA SER A 239 12.92 10.19 14.73
C SER A 239 11.73 10.07 13.77
N ALA A 240 10.51 10.29 14.26
CA ALA A 240 9.29 10.35 13.43
C ALA A 240 9.37 11.51 12.43
N MET A 241 9.77 12.70 12.90
CA MET A 241 9.94 13.87 12.04
C MET A 241 10.99 13.64 10.95
N PHE A 242 12.14 13.04 11.26
CA PHE A 242 13.16 12.71 10.27
C PHE A 242 12.66 11.70 9.23
N SER A 243 11.85 10.72 9.63
CA SER A 243 11.25 9.76 8.70
C SER A 243 10.30 10.45 7.71
N HIS A 244 9.49 11.40 8.16
CA HIS A 244 8.61 12.21 7.31
C HIS A 244 9.39 13.09 6.33
N VAL A 245 10.44 13.78 6.79
CA VAL A 245 11.31 14.60 5.92
C VAL A 245 11.94 13.74 4.83
N ARG A 246 12.53 12.59 5.19
CA ARG A 246 13.17 11.67 4.25
C ARG A 246 12.18 11.13 3.22
N ARG A 247 10.96 10.81 3.63
CA ARG A 247 9.89 10.33 2.76
C ARG A 247 9.41 11.43 1.81
N SER A 248 9.10 12.61 2.33
CA SER A 248 8.71 13.76 1.51
C SER A 248 9.77 14.10 0.47
N ALA A 249 11.06 14.09 0.85
CA ALA A 249 12.16 14.33 -0.08
C ALA A 249 12.26 13.25 -1.17
N ARG A 250 12.00 11.97 -0.83
CA ARG A 250 12.04 10.84 -1.77
C ARG A 250 10.95 10.94 -2.83
N TYR A 251 9.71 11.22 -2.41
CA TYR A 251 8.55 11.28 -3.30
C TYR A 251 8.29 12.67 -3.88
N PHE A 252 9.05 13.69 -3.46
CA PHE A 252 8.95 15.05 -3.98
C PHE A 252 9.00 15.13 -5.52
N ARG A 253 9.83 14.31 -6.17
CA ARG A 253 9.92 14.28 -7.63
C ARG A 253 8.64 13.75 -8.31
N TYR A 254 7.85 12.91 -7.61
CA TYR A 254 6.61 12.33 -8.15
C TYR A 254 5.41 13.23 -7.92
N TYR A 255 5.38 13.95 -6.80
CA TYR A 255 4.26 14.84 -6.46
C TYR A 255 4.72 16.06 -5.63
N PRO A 256 5.44 17.01 -6.24
CA PRO A 256 6.07 18.09 -5.48
C PRO A 256 5.09 18.98 -4.71
N SER A 257 3.96 19.32 -5.33
CA SER A 257 2.97 20.25 -4.73
C SER A 257 2.34 19.68 -3.45
N GLU A 258 1.92 18.43 -3.47
CA GLU A 258 1.30 17.77 -2.32
C GLU A 258 2.35 17.36 -1.28
N SER A 259 3.54 16.92 -1.70
CA SER A 259 4.62 16.55 -0.78
C SER A 259 5.00 17.70 0.14
N VAL A 260 5.02 18.94 -0.36
CA VAL A 260 5.30 20.13 0.45
C VAL A 260 4.17 20.43 1.41
N THR A 261 2.94 20.54 0.92
CA THR A 261 1.79 20.88 1.75
C THR A 261 1.48 19.80 2.79
N ASN A 262 1.60 18.53 2.39
CA ASN A 262 1.44 17.38 3.28
C ASN A 262 2.53 17.34 4.37
N PHE A 263 3.76 17.69 4.05
CA PHE A 263 4.82 17.81 5.07
C PHE A 263 4.46 18.84 6.13
N PHE A 264 3.99 20.02 5.74
CA PHE A 264 3.55 21.06 6.70
C PHE A 264 2.32 20.62 7.49
N ALA A 265 1.33 19.99 6.86
CA ALA A 265 0.15 19.47 7.55
C ALA A 265 0.54 18.40 8.59
N SER A 266 1.39 17.43 8.23
CA SER A 266 1.89 16.41 9.15
C SER A 266 2.72 17.00 10.29
N PHE A 267 3.47 18.07 10.04
CA PHE A 267 4.23 18.78 11.07
C PHE A 267 3.31 19.47 12.07
N VAL A 268 2.29 20.18 11.60
CA VAL A 268 1.28 20.84 12.46
C VAL A 268 0.52 19.80 13.27
N HIS A 269 0.07 18.71 12.64
CA HIS A 269 -0.61 17.60 13.31
C HIS A 269 0.26 16.98 14.42
N SER A 270 1.55 16.78 14.16
CA SER A 270 2.48 16.25 15.17
C SER A 270 2.69 17.20 16.33
N LEU A 271 2.63 18.52 16.12
CA LEU A 271 2.74 19.54 17.20
C LEU A 271 1.48 19.57 18.07
N SER A 272 0.28 19.44 17.49
CA SER A 272 -0.98 19.47 18.24
C SER A 272 -1.13 18.27 19.21
N HIS A 273 -0.51 17.12 18.90
CA HIS A 273 -0.49 15.96 19.79
C HIS A 273 0.63 15.96 20.85
N ILE A 274 1.47 16.99 20.89
CA ILE A 274 2.51 17.16 21.95
C ILE A 274 1.95 17.93 23.16
N GLU A 275 0.84 18.67 22.97
CA GLU A 275 0.25 19.51 24.01
C GLU A 275 -0.83 18.79 24.85
N GLU A 276 -1.14 17.51 24.56
CA GLU A 276 -1.96 16.62 25.39
C GLU A 276 -1.07 15.59 26.12
#